data_c5858c0b243e4b9f0378a26486c6f96b
#
_entry.id   c5858c0b243e4b9f0378a26486c6f96b
#
_cell.length_a   1.000
_cell.length_b   1.000
_cell.length_c   1.000
_cell.angle_alpha   90.00
_cell.angle_beta   90.00
_cell.angle_gamma   90.00
#
_symmetry.space_group_name_H-M   'P 1'
#
loop_
_entity.id
_entity.type
_entity.pdbx_description
1 polymer ?
#
loop_
_entity_poly.entity_id
_entity_poly.type
_entity_poly.pdbx_seq_one_letter_code
_entity_poly.pdbx_strand_id
1 'polypeptide(L)'
;MPAISPPWTELVAFDLNEGTIKWRMTLGTIPALAAQGIKNTGSVRPRNGPVVTAGGLLFIGSSGDGYIHAFDKDTGKILWETEIEANPDGIPAVYEVGGRQYVAFYAAGGGGDGVVVKPSKPEAQGYYVFALPKSDSKSKKKGN
;
A
#
# COMPACT_ATOMS: atom_id res chain seq x y z
N MET A 1 2.96 20.25 11.17
CA MET A 1 1.74 20.18 10.31
C MET A 1 1.98 21.02 9.06
N PRO A 2 1.53 20.56 7.88
CA PRO A 2 1.55 21.36 6.66
C PRO A 2 0.71 22.65 6.81
N ALA A 3 1.06 23.66 6.04
CA ALA A 3 0.36 24.98 6.05
C ALA A 3 -0.94 24.98 5.24
N ILE A 4 -1.24 23.88 4.55
CA ILE A 4 -2.42 23.72 3.70
C ILE A 4 -3.37 22.67 4.28
N SER A 5 -4.64 22.76 3.91
CA SER A 5 -5.65 21.76 4.29
C SER A 5 -5.37 20.38 3.67
N PRO A 6 -5.76 19.28 4.33
CA PRO A 6 -5.66 17.94 3.74
C PRO A 6 -6.60 17.79 2.51
N PRO A 7 -6.39 16.76 1.66
CA PRO A 7 -5.42 15.67 1.83
C PRO A 7 -3.97 16.09 1.50
N TRP A 8 -3.01 15.59 2.25
CA TRP A 8 -1.58 15.92 2.04
C TRP A 8 -0.85 14.90 1.14
N THR A 9 -1.43 13.74 0.95
CA THR A 9 -0.94 12.72 0.01
C THR A 9 -2.10 12.08 -0.72
N GLU A 10 -2.00 12.04 -2.04
CA GLU A 10 -2.95 11.38 -2.92
C GLU A 10 -2.21 10.41 -3.85
N LEU A 11 -2.88 9.33 -4.19
CA LEU A 11 -2.55 8.46 -5.31
C LEU A 11 -3.43 8.88 -6.49
N VAL A 12 -2.81 9.20 -7.63
CA VAL A 12 -3.51 9.74 -8.80
C VAL A 12 -3.13 8.93 -10.03
N ALA A 13 -4.11 8.47 -10.80
CA ALA A 13 -3.89 7.86 -12.10
C ALA A 13 -4.29 8.84 -13.21
N PHE A 14 -3.40 8.99 -14.18
CA PHE A 14 -3.61 9.81 -15.37
C PHE A 14 -3.85 8.94 -16.59
N ASP A 15 -4.77 9.33 -17.44
CA ASP A 15 -4.86 8.85 -18.81
C ASP A 15 -3.89 9.70 -19.66
N LEU A 16 -2.81 9.07 -20.11
CA LEU A 16 -1.79 9.77 -20.89
C LEU A 16 -2.19 10.03 -22.34
N ASN A 17 -3.22 9.36 -22.85
CA ASN A 17 -3.73 9.61 -24.21
C ASN A 17 -4.62 10.85 -24.23
N GLU A 18 -5.41 11.04 -23.17
CA GLU A 18 -6.37 12.13 -23.07
C GLU A 18 -5.85 13.29 -22.21
N GLY A 19 -4.78 13.10 -21.44
CA GLY A 19 -4.25 14.09 -20.50
C GLY A 19 -5.19 14.34 -19.31
N THR A 20 -6.07 13.41 -19.00
CA THR A 20 -7.08 13.54 -17.94
C THR A 20 -6.75 12.69 -16.71
N ILE A 21 -7.35 13.01 -15.57
CA ILE A 21 -7.29 12.18 -14.37
C ILE A 21 -8.36 11.09 -14.47
N LYS A 22 -7.94 9.81 -14.51
CA LYS A 22 -8.86 8.66 -14.44
C LYS A 22 -9.51 8.54 -13.07
N TRP A 23 -8.69 8.59 -12.02
CA TRP A 23 -9.14 8.52 -10.65
C TRP A 23 -8.09 9.14 -9.71
N ARG A 24 -8.53 9.50 -8.51
CA ARG A 24 -7.68 9.92 -7.41
C ARG A 24 -8.25 9.43 -6.09
N MET A 25 -7.37 9.20 -5.12
CA MET A 25 -7.74 8.84 -3.77
C MET A 25 -6.71 9.33 -2.76
N THR A 26 -7.14 9.58 -1.55
CA THR A 26 -6.23 9.89 -0.43
C THR A 26 -5.44 8.65 -0.05
N LEU A 27 -4.11 8.77 0.09
CA LEU A 27 -3.24 7.68 0.51
C LEU A 27 -2.70 7.93 1.91
N GLY A 28 -3.02 7.00 2.81
CA GLY A 28 -2.57 7.03 4.20
C GLY A 28 -3.40 7.95 5.10
N THR A 29 -3.04 7.92 6.35
CA THR A 29 -3.73 8.66 7.42
C THR A 29 -2.72 9.12 8.47
N ILE A 30 -2.98 10.26 9.12
CA ILE A 30 -2.25 10.69 10.30
C ILE A 30 -2.92 10.10 11.53
N PRO A 31 -2.24 9.23 12.30
CA PRO A 31 -2.84 8.51 13.42
C PRO A 31 -3.46 9.43 14.48
N ALA A 32 -2.79 10.50 14.86
CA ALA A 32 -3.29 11.44 15.87
C ALA A 32 -4.54 12.21 15.44
N LEU A 33 -4.71 12.46 14.13
CA LEU A 33 -5.92 13.10 13.60
C LEU A 33 -7.05 12.09 13.45
N ALA A 34 -6.73 10.86 13.02
CA ALA A 34 -7.71 9.78 12.97
C ALA A 34 -8.32 9.49 14.36
N ALA A 35 -7.52 9.50 15.41
CA ALA A 35 -7.99 9.37 16.78
C ALA A 35 -8.97 10.48 17.22
N GLN A 36 -8.93 11.64 16.58
CA GLN A 36 -9.86 12.76 16.78
C GLN A 36 -11.06 12.73 15.81
N GLY A 37 -11.20 11.66 15.01
CA GLY A 37 -12.27 11.52 14.02
C GLY A 37 -12.03 12.24 12.71
N ILE A 38 -10.86 12.86 12.50
CA ILE A 38 -10.49 13.56 11.25
C ILE A 38 -9.98 12.54 10.25
N LYS A 39 -10.73 12.32 9.17
CA LYS A 39 -10.46 11.34 8.12
C LYS A 39 -9.88 12.01 6.85
N ASN A 40 -9.41 11.18 5.93
CA ASN A 40 -8.91 11.60 4.60
C ASN A 40 -7.77 12.62 4.68
N THR A 41 -6.88 12.45 5.63
CA THR A 41 -5.76 13.39 5.82
C THR A 41 -4.62 13.15 4.82
N GLY A 42 -4.44 11.93 4.38
CA GLY A 42 -3.21 11.51 3.71
C GLY A 42 -2.04 11.46 4.69
N SER A 43 -0.91 10.93 4.24
CA SER A 43 0.36 10.94 4.96
C SER A 43 1.10 12.27 4.72
N VAL A 44 1.92 12.73 5.68
CA VAL A 44 2.70 13.98 5.52
C VAL A 44 4.14 13.75 5.09
N ARG A 45 4.60 12.51 5.04
CA ARG A 45 5.99 12.15 4.69
C ARG A 45 6.02 10.93 3.79
N PRO A 46 5.43 10.99 2.58
CA PRO A 46 5.44 9.84 1.70
C PRO A 46 6.88 9.60 1.20
N ARG A 47 7.41 8.40 1.45
CA ARG A 47 8.65 7.90 0.85
C ARG A 47 8.39 6.69 -0.02
N ASN A 48 7.14 6.49 -0.39
CA ASN A 48 6.61 5.30 -1.03
C ASN A 48 6.30 5.61 -2.48
N GLY A 49 6.51 4.64 -3.34
CA GLY A 49 6.05 4.65 -4.71
C GLY A 49 5.28 3.39 -5.03
N PRO A 50 4.42 3.42 -6.04
CA PRO A 50 3.67 2.25 -6.49
C PRO A 50 4.50 1.35 -7.40
N VAL A 51 4.12 0.07 -7.44
CA VAL A 51 4.46 -0.85 -8.53
C VAL A 51 3.19 -1.38 -9.16
N VAL A 52 3.15 -1.44 -10.49
CA VAL A 52 2.00 -1.95 -11.26
C VAL A 52 2.37 -3.26 -11.90
N THR A 53 1.49 -4.25 -11.81
CA THR A 53 1.67 -5.57 -12.42
C THR A 53 0.92 -5.67 -13.76
N ALA A 54 1.36 -6.56 -14.64
CA ALA A 54 0.67 -6.86 -15.89
C ALA A 54 -0.77 -7.38 -15.65
N GLY A 55 -1.03 -8.00 -14.49
CA GLY A 55 -2.37 -8.46 -14.10
C GLY A 55 -3.32 -7.36 -13.63
N GLY A 56 -2.90 -6.09 -13.67
CA GLY A 56 -3.79 -4.97 -13.34
C GLY A 56 -3.81 -4.57 -11.86
N LEU A 57 -2.89 -5.09 -11.05
CA LEU A 57 -2.76 -4.71 -9.64
C LEU A 57 -1.73 -3.60 -9.48
N LEU A 58 -2.05 -2.63 -8.63
CA LEU A 58 -1.15 -1.60 -8.16
C LEU A 58 -0.87 -1.83 -6.67
N PHE A 59 0.38 -2.06 -6.33
CA PHE A 59 0.81 -2.23 -4.94
C PHE A 59 1.54 -0.99 -4.43
N ILE A 60 1.21 -0.56 -3.23
CA ILE A 60 1.87 0.56 -2.54
C ILE A 60 1.74 0.40 -1.03
N GLY A 61 2.76 0.83 -0.29
CA GLY A 61 2.64 1.03 1.14
C GLY A 61 2.22 2.47 1.47
N SER A 62 1.54 2.68 2.56
CA SER A 62 1.34 4.02 3.12
C SER A 62 2.19 4.18 4.38
N SER A 63 3.20 5.05 4.29
CA SER A 63 4.00 5.39 5.45
C SER A 63 3.24 6.34 6.35
N GLY A 64 3.30 6.05 7.64
CA GLY A 64 2.61 6.83 8.67
C GLY A 64 1.54 6.04 9.41
N ASP A 65 0.73 5.26 8.74
CA ASP A 65 -0.29 4.39 9.34
C ASP A 65 0.06 2.90 9.31
N GLY A 66 1.09 2.51 8.55
CA GLY A 66 1.59 1.13 8.52
C GLY A 66 0.79 0.22 7.61
N TYR A 67 0.05 0.73 6.63
CA TYR A 67 -0.74 -0.11 5.71
C TYR A 67 0.01 -0.44 4.43
N ILE A 68 -0.26 -1.62 3.91
CA ILE A 68 0.09 -2.09 2.57
C ILE A 68 -1.20 -2.34 1.82
N HIS A 69 -1.28 -1.84 0.59
CA HIS A 69 -2.49 -1.92 -0.22
C HIS A 69 -2.23 -2.55 -1.59
N ALA A 70 -3.25 -3.25 -2.10
CA ALA A 70 -3.37 -3.60 -3.50
C ALA A 70 -4.64 -2.97 -4.07
N PHE A 71 -4.47 -2.19 -5.13
CA PHE A 71 -5.56 -1.52 -5.85
C PHE A 71 -5.76 -2.13 -7.22
N ASP A 72 -6.96 -2.04 -7.72
CA ASP A 72 -7.23 -2.14 -9.16
C ASP A 72 -6.66 -0.89 -9.84
N LYS A 73 -5.76 -1.08 -10.80
CA LYS A 73 -5.05 0.04 -11.46
C LYS A 73 -5.95 0.94 -12.30
N ASP A 74 -7.08 0.41 -12.76
CA ASP A 74 -7.97 1.12 -13.68
C ASP A 74 -9.03 1.92 -12.95
N THR A 75 -9.43 1.48 -11.77
CA THR A 75 -10.53 2.08 -11.00
C THR A 75 -10.09 2.73 -9.69
N GLY A 76 -8.90 2.43 -9.18
CA GLY A 76 -8.42 2.85 -7.86
C GLY A 76 -9.11 2.14 -6.70
N LYS A 77 -9.93 1.10 -6.96
CA LYS A 77 -10.60 0.35 -5.91
C LYS A 77 -9.58 -0.45 -5.09
N ILE A 78 -9.67 -0.39 -3.76
CA ILE A 78 -8.90 -1.26 -2.86
C ILE A 78 -9.42 -2.69 -3.02
N LEU A 79 -8.54 -3.61 -3.41
CA LEU A 79 -8.82 -5.04 -3.55
C LEU A 79 -8.32 -5.84 -2.35
N TRP A 80 -7.27 -5.36 -1.72
CA TRP A 80 -6.69 -5.97 -0.53
C TRP A 80 -5.88 -4.93 0.23
N GLU A 81 -5.88 -5.04 1.55
CA GLU A 81 -5.03 -4.25 2.44
C GLU A 81 -4.64 -5.05 3.68
N THR A 82 -3.51 -4.72 4.25
CA THR A 82 -3.05 -5.26 5.52
C THR A 82 -2.25 -4.23 6.29
N GLU A 83 -2.44 -4.21 7.59
CA GLU A 83 -1.63 -3.42 8.51
C GLU A 83 -0.40 -4.22 8.94
N ILE A 84 0.75 -3.55 9.02
CA ILE A 84 1.98 -4.09 9.59
C ILE A 84 2.45 -3.25 10.77
N GLU A 85 3.27 -3.82 11.64
CA GLU A 85 3.78 -3.13 12.85
C GLU A 85 5.05 -2.30 12.60
N ALA A 86 5.32 -2.00 11.33
CA ALA A 86 6.39 -1.13 10.87
C ALA A 86 5.85 -0.18 9.79
N ASN A 87 6.65 0.78 9.35
CA ASN A 87 6.24 1.68 8.28
C ASN A 87 6.80 1.20 6.93
N PRO A 88 5.95 0.87 5.95
CA PRO A 88 6.40 0.59 4.61
C PRO A 88 7.19 1.79 4.07
N ASP A 89 8.33 1.55 3.44
CA ASP A 89 9.19 2.57 2.87
C ASP A 89 9.70 2.13 1.48
N GLY A 90 9.87 3.08 0.58
CA GLY A 90 10.34 2.82 -0.77
C GLY A 90 9.28 2.26 -1.73
N ILE A 91 9.75 1.72 -2.83
CA ILE A 91 8.93 1.09 -3.88
C ILE A 91 8.99 -0.43 -3.69
N PRO A 92 7.85 -1.13 -3.67
CA PRO A 92 7.86 -2.58 -3.56
C PRO A 92 8.48 -3.24 -4.80
N ALA A 93 9.14 -4.39 -4.60
CA ALA A 93 9.64 -5.22 -5.68
C ALA A 93 8.64 -6.31 -6.03
N VAL A 94 8.35 -6.48 -7.32
CA VAL A 94 7.56 -7.61 -7.84
C VAL A 94 8.49 -8.53 -8.62
N TYR A 95 8.44 -9.83 -8.31
CA TYR A 95 9.26 -10.84 -8.96
C TYR A 95 8.53 -12.18 -9.03
N GLU A 96 9.03 -13.07 -9.85
CA GLU A 96 8.48 -14.42 -10.02
C GLU A 96 9.54 -15.48 -9.74
N VAL A 97 9.16 -16.52 -9.02
CA VAL A 97 9.98 -17.71 -8.80
C VAL A 97 9.10 -18.95 -8.96
N GLY A 98 9.50 -19.86 -9.85
CA GLY A 98 8.79 -21.10 -10.09
C GLY A 98 7.33 -20.92 -10.52
N GLY A 99 7.03 -19.91 -11.36
CA GLY A 99 5.68 -19.61 -11.84
C GLY A 99 4.77 -18.98 -10.77
N ARG A 100 5.34 -18.52 -9.67
CA ARG A 100 4.60 -17.83 -8.60
C ARG A 100 5.11 -16.40 -8.43
N GLN A 101 4.19 -15.45 -8.49
CA GLN A 101 4.49 -14.04 -8.26
C GLN A 101 4.58 -13.73 -6.77
N TYR A 102 5.54 -12.90 -6.43
CA TYR A 102 5.79 -12.36 -5.10
C TYR A 102 5.84 -10.85 -5.14
N VAL A 103 5.40 -10.22 -4.06
CA VAL A 103 5.53 -8.77 -3.83
C VAL A 103 6.26 -8.57 -2.53
N ALA A 104 7.39 -7.89 -2.56
CA ALA A 104 8.23 -7.62 -1.40
C ALA A 104 8.20 -6.13 -1.05
N PHE A 105 7.88 -5.84 0.19
CA PHE A 105 7.94 -4.50 0.77
C PHE A 105 9.08 -4.41 1.76
N TYR A 106 9.82 -3.33 1.73
CA TYR A 106 10.71 -2.98 2.82
C TYR A 106 9.93 -2.17 3.86
N ALA A 107 10.11 -2.50 5.13
CA ALA A 107 9.51 -1.78 6.25
C ALA A 107 10.60 -1.28 7.17
N ALA A 108 10.68 0.03 7.29
CA ALA A 108 11.70 0.70 8.10
C ALA A 108 11.20 0.98 9.51
N GLY A 109 12.15 1.08 10.44
CA GLY A 109 11.97 1.71 11.71
C GLY A 109 12.04 3.22 11.54
N GLY A 110 10.96 3.88 11.27
CA GLY A 110 10.90 5.32 11.39
C GLY A 110 10.79 5.71 12.85
N GLY A 111 11.66 6.59 13.35
CA GLY A 111 11.40 7.34 14.57
C GLY A 111 10.15 8.19 14.34
N GLY A 112 8.98 7.56 14.39
CA GLY A 112 7.73 8.27 14.37
C GLY A 112 7.61 9.03 15.69
N ASP A 113 7.20 10.28 15.60
CA ASP A 113 6.86 11.08 16.77
C ASP A 113 5.52 10.62 17.41
N GLY A 114 4.91 9.56 16.89
CA GLY A 114 3.60 9.04 17.29
C GLY A 114 2.43 9.95 16.89
N VAL A 115 2.73 11.13 16.38
CA VAL A 115 1.73 12.13 15.98
C VAL A 115 1.40 12.01 14.50
N VAL A 116 2.43 12.03 13.66
CA VAL A 116 2.28 12.00 12.19
C VAL A 116 2.63 10.64 11.58
N VAL A 117 3.39 9.84 12.31
CA VAL A 117 3.82 8.50 11.87
C VAL A 117 3.63 7.53 13.01
N LYS A 118 3.00 6.39 12.74
CA LYS A 118 2.86 5.28 13.68
C LYS A 118 4.25 4.79 14.12
N PRO A 119 4.50 4.64 15.43
CA PRO A 119 5.76 4.06 15.90
C PRO A 119 5.94 2.64 15.35
N SER A 120 7.12 2.35 14.81
CA SER A 120 7.48 1.01 14.36
C SER A 120 8.11 0.23 15.51
N LYS A 121 7.75 -1.05 15.64
CA LYS A 121 8.44 -1.97 16.54
C LYS A 121 9.77 -2.38 15.89
N PRO A 122 10.90 -2.35 16.62
CA PRO A 122 12.20 -2.75 16.07
C PRO A 122 12.20 -4.16 15.46
N GLU A 123 11.53 -5.09 16.11
CA GLU A 123 11.39 -6.49 15.68
C GLU A 123 10.52 -6.68 14.43
N ALA A 124 9.72 -5.68 14.08
CA ALA A 124 8.86 -5.69 12.90
C ALA A 124 9.51 -5.04 11.67
N GLN A 125 10.75 -4.57 11.80
CA GLN A 125 11.48 -3.98 10.67
C GLN A 125 12.07 -5.06 9.78
N GLY A 126 12.04 -4.85 8.46
CA GLY A 126 12.59 -5.79 7.51
C GLY A 126 11.79 -5.90 6.22
N TYR A 127 11.84 -7.09 5.61
CA TYR A 127 11.12 -7.36 4.38
C TYR A 127 9.85 -8.15 4.64
N TYR A 128 8.75 -7.66 4.13
CA TYR A 128 7.45 -8.34 4.10
C TYR A 128 7.19 -8.84 2.69
N VAL A 129 7.09 -10.17 2.54
CA VAL A 129 6.91 -10.78 1.22
C VAL A 129 5.56 -11.48 1.17
N PHE A 130 4.76 -11.10 0.20
CA PHE A 130 3.42 -11.62 -0.03
C PHE A 130 3.36 -12.41 -1.34
N ALA A 131 2.51 -13.43 -1.38
CA ALA A 131 2.16 -14.15 -2.58
C ALA A 131 0.76 -14.76 -2.42
N LEU A 132 0.06 -14.95 -3.52
CA LEU A 132 -1.20 -15.69 -3.48
C LEU A 132 -0.96 -17.13 -2.98
N PRO A 133 -1.91 -17.71 -2.24
CA PRO A 133 -1.86 -19.13 -1.88
C PRO A 133 -1.64 -20.00 -3.11
N LYS A 134 -0.93 -21.12 -2.95
CA LYS A 134 -0.86 -22.12 -4.02
C LYS A 134 -2.27 -22.61 -4.27
N SER A 135 -2.71 -22.63 -5.52
CA SER A 135 -3.96 -23.30 -5.89
C SER A 135 -3.80 -24.79 -5.57
N ASP A 136 -4.61 -25.30 -4.65
CA ASP A 136 -4.69 -26.74 -4.43
C ASP A 136 -5.21 -27.40 -5.71
N SER A 137 -4.35 -28.13 -6.40
CA SER A 137 -4.69 -28.92 -7.60
C SER A 137 -5.56 -30.15 -7.31
N LYS A 138 -6.30 -30.16 -6.20
CA LYS A 138 -7.09 -31.31 -5.71
C LYS A 138 -8.60 -31.16 -5.82
N SER A 139 -9.15 -30.46 -6.81
CA SER A 139 -10.60 -30.44 -6.99
C SER A 139 -11.12 -30.88 -8.36
N LYS A 140 -10.38 -31.76 -9.05
CA LYS A 140 -10.90 -32.45 -10.26
C LYS A 140 -10.62 -33.95 -10.19
N LYS A 141 -11.30 -34.65 -9.28
CA LYS A 141 -11.56 -36.11 -9.39
C LYS A 141 -12.68 -36.49 -8.41
N LYS A 142 -13.93 -36.22 -8.79
CA LYS A 142 -15.11 -37.01 -8.44
C LYS A 142 -16.24 -36.64 -9.39
N GLY A 143 -16.42 -37.44 -10.38
CA GLY A 143 -17.52 -37.38 -11.34
C GLY A 143 -17.37 -38.57 -12.28
N ASN A 144 -17.72 -39.74 -11.79
CA ASN A 144 -18.12 -40.88 -12.61
C ASN A 144 -19.35 -41.46 -11.94
#